data_addae88e16b836bff82279d06efd636e
#
_entry.id   addae88e16b836bff82279d06efd636e
#
_cell.length_a   1.000
_cell.length_b   1.000
_cell.length_c   1.000
_cell.angle_alpha   90.00
_cell.angle_beta   90.00
_cell.angle_gamma   90.00
#
_symmetry.space_group_name_H-M   'P 1'
#
loop_
_entity.id
_entity.type
_entity.pdbx_description
1 polymer ?
#
loop_
_entity_poly.entity_id
_entity_poly.type
_entity_poly.pdbx_seq_one_letter_code
_entity_poly.pdbx_strand_id
1 'polypeptide(L)'
;MHVRYSLLASQATTAIFVLLWGSAAIFTRWGLDNASPMALLVFRFLIALVALAPLTIVRRRWLPAPGTRLQTAVTGLMLIGGYSVCYFEAMANGVTPGLIATIMGIQPILTLCVVERRLQGRRLSGLLLALAGLVLLVWRSLAASPMATVGILFALAALLLMTFGALWQKRSRQAPADVLPLQYAVSLGLCLLIAPVSGFRFTVNAGLIIPVLFLGLLISVVAQLLLYRLLSAGNIVNVTSLFYLVPVITALLDYLLLGNRLPAAAMIGMMAIVGGIVLVFRTAKVRAG
;
A
#
# COMPACT_ATOMS: atom_id res chain seq x y z
N MET A 1 -13.94 23.18 20.65
CA MET A 1 -12.76 23.42 19.81
C MET A 1 -11.94 22.14 19.58
N HIS A 2 -11.64 21.33 20.59
CA HIS A 2 -10.86 20.08 20.49
C HIS A 2 -11.40 19.04 19.50
N VAL A 3 -12.73 18.86 19.40
CA VAL A 3 -13.35 17.87 18.49
C VAL A 3 -13.15 18.23 17.00
N ARG A 4 -13.20 19.51 16.64
CA ARG A 4 -12.95 19.97 15.28
C ARG A 4 -11.49 19.77 14.86
N TYR A 5 -10.53 20.03 15.75
CA TYR A 5 -9.10 19.80 15.50
C TYR A 5 -8.79 18.32 15.32
N SER A 6 -9.42 17.42 16.09
CA SER A 6 -9.21 15.97 15.94
C SER A 6 -9.78 15.41 14.62
N LEU A 7 -10.92 15.95 14.16
CA LEU A 7 -11.51 15.57 12.87
C LEU A 7 -10.67 16.06 11.68
N LEU A 8 -10.21 17.31 11.71
CA LEU A 8 -9.35 17.87 10.67
C LEU A 8 -8.01 17.13 10.60
N ALA A 9 -7.40 16.81 11.75
CA ALA A 9 -6.16 16.04 11.80
C ALA A 9 -6.34 14.61 11.23
N SER A 10 -7.48 13.97 11.50
CA SER A 10 -7.81 12.64 10.94
C SER A 10 -8.01 12.69 9.42
N GLN A 11 -8.69 13.72 8.90
CA GLN A 11 -8.90 13.90 7.46
C GLN A 11 -7.58 14.20 6.74
N ALA A 12 -6.74 15.08 7.30
CA ALA A 12 -5.41 15.39 6.77
C ALA A 12 -4.52 14.14 6.72
N THR A 13 -4.52 13.33 7.79
CA THR A 13 -3.79 12.06 7.85
C THR A 13 -4.21 11.12 6.71
N THR A 14 -5.51 11.00 6.48
CA THR A 14 -6.06 10.16 5.40
C THR A 14 -5.69 10.70 4.02
N ALA A 15 -5.82 12.00 3.80
CA ALA A 15 -5.48 12.63 2.52
C ALA A 15 -3.99 12.48 2.19
N ILE A 16 -3.10 12.77 3.14
CA ILE A 16 -1.65 12.62 2.97
C ILE A 16 -1.32 11.15 2.67
N PHE A 17 -1.91 10.21 3.41
CA PHE A 17 -1.69 8.78 3.17
C PHE A 17 -2.07 8.38 1.75
N VAL A 18 -3.25 8.76 1.27
CA VAL A 18 -3.75 8.41 -0.07
C VAL A 18 -2.89 9.05 -1.17
N LEU A 19 -2.48 10.31 -1.00
CA LEU A 19 -1.58 11.00 -1.93
C LEU A 19 -0.22 10.31 -2.03
N LEU A 20 0.42 10.03 -0.90
CA LEU A 20 1.71 9.35 -0.87
C LEU A 20 1.61 7.95 -1.47
N TRP A 21 0.61 7.17 -1.05
CA TRP A 21 0.45 5.80 -1.56
C TRP A 21 0.12 5.77 -3.05
N GLY A 22 -0.68 6.75 -3.53
CA GLY A 22 -1.04 6.90 -4.95
C GLY A 22 0.16 7.23 -5.84
N SER A 23 1.13 7.96 -5.34
CA SER A 23 2.36 8.26 -6.07
C SER A 23 3.38 7.11 -6.07
N ALA A 24 3.28 6.16 -5.12
CA ALA A 24 4.26 5.08 -4.98
C ALA A 24 4.43 4.23 -6.25
N ALA A 25 3.34 3.92 -6.96
CA ALA A 25 3.39 3.12 -8.18
C ALA A 25 4.20 3.77 -9.30
N ILE A 26 4.11 5.09 -9.44
CA ILE A 26 4.85 5.89 -10.42
C ILE A 26 6.36 5.80 -10.11
N PHE A 27 6.75 6.08 -8.87
CA PHE A 27 8.15 6.01 -8.45
C PHE A 27 8.70 4.57 -8.48
N THR A 28 7.87 3.57 -8.18
CA THR A 28 8.27 2.17 -8.33
C THR A 28 8.59 1.84 -9.79
N ARG A 29 7.72 2.21 -10.72
CA ARG A 29 7.95 1.97 -12.14
C ARG A 29 9.20 2.67 -12.62
N TRP A 30 9.35 3.96 -12.30
CA TRP A 30 10.54 4.73 -12.66
C TRP A 30 11.83 4.14 -12.09
N GLY A 31 11.80 3.67 -10.84
CA GLY A 31 12.95 2.99 -10.23
C GLY A 31 13.30 1.67 -10.91
N LEU A 32 12.29 0.87 -11.31
CA LEU A 32 12.47 -0.41 -12.01
C LEU A 32 13.06 -0.26 -13.41
N ASP A 33 12.94 0.90 -14.05
CA ASP A 33 13.61 1.18 -15.32
C ASP A 33 15.15 1.33 -15.15
N ASN A 34 15.63 1.53 -13.92
CA ASN A 34 17.05 1.78 -13.60
C ASN A 34 17.66 0.74 -12.64
N ALA A 35 16.85 -0.14 -12.05
CA ALA A 35 17.32 -1.15 -11.11
C ALA A 35 16.45 -2.42 -11.15
N SER A 36 17.07 -3.55 -10.80
CA SER A 36 16.30 -4.78 -10.53
C SER A 36 15.42 -4.62 -9.29
N PRO A 37 14.32 -5.37 -9.17
CA PRO A 37 13.41 -5.32 -8.01
C PRO A 37 14.15 -5.42 -6.67
N MET A 38 15.08 -6.35 -6.55
CA MET A 38 15.82 -6.56 -5.30
C MET A 38 16.77 -5.41 -4.98
N ALA A 39 17.47 -4.84 -5.98
CA ALA A 39 18.34 -3.70 -5.77
C ALA A 39 17.53 -2.48 -5.27
N LEU A 40 16.40 -2.20 -5.92
CA LEU A 40 15.53 -1.09 -5.54
C LEU A 40 14.96 -1.26 -4.14
N LEU A 41 14.56 -2.48 -3.75
CA LEU A 41 14.03 -2.79 -2.42
C LEU A 41 15.09 -2.73 -1.33
N VAL A 42 16.31 -3.23 -1.59
CA VAL A 42 17.42 -3.16 -0.63
C VAL A 42 17.74 -1.70 -0.33
N PHE A 43 17.92 -0.85 -1.35
CA PHE A 43 18.18 0.57 -1.13
C PHE A 43 17.01 1.27 -0.40
N ARG A 44 15.78 0.99 -0.80
CA ARG A 44 14.57 1.51 -0.15
C ARG A 44 14.54 1.17 1.34
N PHE A 45 14.77 -0.10 1.71
CA PHE A 45 14.68 -0.53 3.10
C PHE A 45 15.89 -0.09 3.93
N LEU A 46 17.08 0.03 3.34
CA LEU A 46 18.24 0.63 3.99
C LEU A 46 17.96 2.10 4.36
N ILE A 47 17.44 2.90 3.42
CA ILE A 47 17.09 4.28 3.69
C ILE A 47 16.01 4.38 4.76
N ALA A 48 14.99 3.51 4.71
CA ALA A 48 13.95 3.48 5.73
C ALA A 48 14.53 3.19 7.14
N LEU A 49 15.45 2.25 7.26
CA LEU A 49 16.13 1.92 8.53
C LEU A 49 16.97 3.09 9.03
N VAL A 50 17.77 3.71 8.15
CA VAL A 50 18.57 4.89 8.49
C VAL A 50 17.67 6.04 8.94
N ALA A 51 16.57 6.29 8.25
CA ALA A 51 15.62 7.34 8.62
C ALA A 51 14.85 7.06 9.93
N LEU A 52 14.65 5.80 10.29
CA LEU A 52 14.02 5.41 11.56
C LEU A 52 15.02 5.41 12.74
N ALA A 53 16.33 5.34 12.48
CA ALA A 53 17.34 5.27 13.53
C ALA A 53 17.28 6.44 14.55
N PRO A 54 17.15 7.72 14.17
CA PRO A 54 16.99 8.81 15.13
C PRO A 54 15.78 8.62 16.06
N LEU A 55 14.66 8.12 15.51
CA LEU A 55 13.44 7.88 16.27
C LEU A 55 13.65 6.76 17.31
N THR A 56 14.36 5.70 16.96
CA THR A 56 14.68 4.60 17.89
C THR A 56 15.66 5.03 18.98
N ILE A 57 16.65 5.86 18.64
CA ILE A 57 17.62 6.44 19.59
C ILE A 57 16.89 7.31 20.62
N VAL A 58 16.06 8.26 20.17
CA VAL A 58 15.31 9.16 21.07
C VAL A 58 14.36 8.38 21.96
N ARG A 59 13.70 7.35 21.43
CA ARG A 59 12.75 6.51 22.19
C ARG A 59 13.45 5.44 23.04
N ARG A 60 14.75 5.25 22.87
CA ARG A 60 15.54 4.17 23.50
C ARG A 60 14.93 2.78 23.35
N ARG A 61 14.24 2.55 22.22
CA ARG A 61 13.55 1.28 21.90
C ARG A 61 13.91 0.83 20.50
N TRP A 62 14.85 -0.10 20.41
CA TRP A 62 15.30 -0.71 19.15
C TRP A 62 14.50 -1.94 18.76
N LEU A 63 13.91 -2.61 19.73
CA LEU A 63 13.19 -3.86 19.55
C LEU A 63 11.78 -3.74 20.14
N PRO A 64 10.80 -4.42 19.55
CA PRO A 64 9.46 -4.58 20.13
C PRO A 64 9.51 -5.23 21.52
N ALA A 65 8.40 -5.11 22.25
CA ALA A 65 8.27 -5.71 23.57
C ALA A 65 8.63 -7.21 23.56
N PRO A 66 9.30 -7.72 24.61
CA PRO A 66 9.59 -9.15 24.75
C PRO A 66 8.30 -9.99 24.57
N GLY A 67 8.42 -11.14 23.91
CA GLY A 67 7.29 -12.02 23.59
C GLY A 67 6.51 -11.65 22.32
N THR A 68 6.68 -10.43 21.77
CA THR A 68 5.98 -10.01 20.54
C THR A 68 6.89 -9.91 19.32
N ARG A 69 8.19 -10.17 19.48
CA ARG A 69 9.20 -9.99 18.43
C ARG A 69 8.95 -10.89 17.22
N LEU A 70 8.64 -12.18 17.46
CA LEU A 70 8.32 -13.12 16.38
C LEU A 70 7.07 -12.67 15.61
N GLN A 71 6.01 -12.28 16.30
CA GLN A 71 4.80 -11.74 15.67
C GLN A 71 5.12 -10.51 14.82
N THR A 72 5.93 -9.58 15.35
CA THR A 72 6.35 -8.37 14.63
C THR A 72 7.20 -8.71 13.41
N ALA A 73 8.14 -9.65 13.52
CA ALA A 73 8.98 -10.09 12.41
C ALA A 73 8.15 -10.74 11.30
N VAL A 74 7.25 -11.66 11.64
CA VAL A 74 6.34 -12.31 10.68
C VAL A 74 5.43 -11.27 10.01
N THR A 75 4.88 -10.32 10.78
CA THR A 75 4.08 -9.22 10.20
C THR A 75 4.92 -8.39 9.23
N GLY A 76 6.16 -8.08 9.55
CA GLY A 76 7.08 -7.37 8.66
C GLY A 76 7.38 -8.14 7.39
N LEU A 77 7.66 -9.44 7.51
CA LEU A 77 7.87 -10.32 6.36
C LEU A 77 6.63 -10.39 5.44
N MET A 78 5.43 -10.37 5.99
CA MET A 78 4.19 -10.38 5.19
C MET A 78 3.87 -8.99 4.61
N LEU A 79 3.73 -7.97 5.47
CA LEU A 79 3.14 -6.67 5.13
C LEU A 79 4.13 -5.73 4.44
N ILE A 80 5.43 -5.89 4.68
CA ILE A 80 6.49 -5.04 4.11
C ILE A 80 7.35 -5.84 3.13
N GLY A 81 8.06 -6.85 3.59
CA GLY A 81 9.03 -7.59 2.78
C GLY A 81 8.39 -8.36 1.65
N GLY A 82 7.64 -9.41 1.97
CA GLY A 82 7.02 -10.29 0.99
C GLY A 82 6.05 -9.58 0.06
N TYR A 83 5.20 -8.69 0.63
CA TYR A 83 4.33 -7.84 -0.17
C TYR A 83 5.13 -7.03 -1.20
N SER A 84 6.17 -6.31 -0.77
CA SER A 84 6.95 -5.47 -1.67
C SER A 84 7.72 -6.29 -2.71
N VAL A 85 8.32 -7.42 -2.33
CA VAL A 85 8.97 -8.34 -3.26
C VAL A 85 7.99 -8.79 -4.34
N CYS A 86 6.85 -9.33 -3.95
CA CYS A 86 5.84 -9.80 -4.89
C CYS A 86 5.26 -8.66 -5.75
N TYR A 87 5.05 -7.47 -5.19
CA TYR A 87 4.55 -6.32 -5.93
C TYR A 87 5.55 -5.84 -7.00
N PHE A 88 6.84 -5.76 -6.64
CA PHE A 88 7.90 -5.30 -7.57
C PHE A 88 8.17 -6.35 -8.64
N GLU A 89 8.21 -7.64 -8.27
CA GLU A 89 8.35 -8.74 -9.23
C GLU A 89 7.14 -8.81 -10.18
N ALA A 90 5.91 -8.57 -9.71
CA ALA A 90 4.75 -8.49 -10.60
C ALA A 90 4.95 -7.41 -11.67
N MET A 91 5.39 -6.20 -11.28
CA MET A 91 5.65 -5.12 -12.23
C MET A 91 6.83 -5.39 -13.16
N ALA A 92 7.91 -6.00 -12.66
CA ALA A 92 9.07 -6.40 -13.46
C ALA A 92 8.71 -7.48 -14.48
N ASN A 93 7.74 -8.35 -14.15
CA ASN A 93 7.21 -9.39 -15.04
C ASN A 93 6.01 -8.91 -15.88
N GLY A 94 5.92 -7.62 -16.19
CA GLY A 94 5.01 -7.06 -17.19
C GLY A 94 3.60 -6.72 -16.68
N VAL A 95 3.31 -6.87 -15.37
CA VAL A 95 2.03 -6.39 -14.81
C VAL A 95 2.05 -4.87 -14.77
N THR A 96 1.09 -4.25 -15.46
CA THR A 96 0.97 -2.79 -15.47
C THR A 96 0.47 -2.25 -14.12
N PRO A 97 0.77 -0.98 -13.79
CA PRO A 97 0.25 -0.33 -12.58
C PRO A 97 -1.27 -0.42 -12.45
N GLY A 98 -2.01 -0.32 -13.57
CA GLY A 98 -3.47 -0.47 -13.57
C GLY A 98 -3.95 -1.87 -13.23
N LEU A 99 -3.30 -2.92 -13.79
CA LEU A 99 -3.65 -4.32 -13.50
C LEU A 99 -3.36 -4.67 -12.05
N ILE A 100 -2.18 -4.31 -11.53
CA ILE A 100 -1.85 -4.57 -10.12
C ILE A 100 -2.76 -3.80 -9.17
N ALA A 101 -3.13 -2.55 -9.49
CA ALA A 101 -4.12 -1.79 -8.71
C ALA A 101 -5.49 -2.47 -8.69
N THR A 102 -5.92 -3.09 -9.80
CA THR A 102 -7.18 -3.84 -9.86
C THR A 102 -7.14 -5.08 -9.00
N ILE A 103 -6.06 -5.86 -9.07
CA ILE A 103 -5.86 -7.04 -8.22
C ILE A 103 -5.83 -6.64 -6.74
N MET A 104 -5.05 -5.62 -6.39
CA MET A 104 -4.99 -5.09 -5.02
C MET A 104 -6.33 -4.50 -4.55
N GLY A 105 -7.16 -4.02 -5.46
CA GLY A 105 -8.52 -3.56 -5.19
C GLY A 105 -9.46 -4.63 -4.65
N ILE A 106 -9.11 -5.92 -4.74
CA ILE A 106 -9.85 -7.02 -4.11
C ILE A 106 -9.61 -7.05 -2.58
N GLN A 107 -8.53 -6.44 -2.08
CA GLN A 107 -8.13 -6.47 -0.67
C GLN A 107 -9.24 -6.07 0.31
N PRO A 108 -10.01 -4.98 0.12
CA PRO A 108 -11.08 -4.62 1.07
C PRO A 108 -12.19 -5.66 1.14
N ILE A 109 -12.48 -6.33 0.00
CA ILE A 109 -13.48 -7.41 -0.06
C ILE A 109 -12.97 -8.63 0.72
N LEU A 110 -11.72 -9.06 0.48
CA LEU A 110 -11.11 -10.14 1.25
C LEU A 110 -11.06 -9.81 2.74
N THR A 111 -10.70 -8.58 3.09
CA THR A 111 -10.68 -8.11 4.48
C THR A 111 -12.08 -8.20 5.11
N LEU A 112 -13.11 -7.78 4.39
CA LEU A 112 -14.51 -7.88 4.84
C LEU A 112 -14.90 -9.34 5.09
N CYS A 113 -14.62 -10.24 4.15
CA CYS A 113 -14.95 -11.66 4.26
C CYS A 113 -14.25 -12.35 5.44
N VAL A 114 -13.00 -11.95 5.75
CA VAL A 114 -12.24 -12.54 6.86
C VAL A 114 -12.66 -11.98 8.22
N VAL A 115 -13.02 -10.70 8.28
CA VAL A 115 -13.28 -9.99 9.56
C VAL A 115 -14.75 -10.08 9.97
N GLU A 116 -15.68 -10.01 9.04
CA GLU A 116 -17.11 -9.97 9.33
C GLU A 116 -17.76 -11.35 9.16
N ARG A 117 -18.22 -11.93 10.27
CA ARG A 117 -18.96 -13.22 10.28
C ARG A 117 -20.29 -13.16 9.52
N ARG A 118 -20.92 -11.97 9.47
CA ARG A 118 -22.13 -11.70 8.68
C ARG A 118 -21.85 -10.56 7.73
N LEU A 119 -21.80 -10.87 6.46
CA LEU A 119 -21.59 -9.88 5.40
C LEU A 119 -22.80 -8.95 5.34
N GLN A 120 -22.55 -7.65 5.57
CA GLN A 120 -23.57 -6.63 5.36
C GLN A 120 -23.69 -6.34 3.87
N GLY A 121 -24.82 -6.67 3.25
CA GLY A 121 -25.06 -6.49 1.82
C GLY A 121 -24.73 -5.09 1.33
N ARG A 122 -25.13 -4.04 2.09
CA ARG A 122 -24.85 -2.65 1.75
C ARG A 122 -23.34 -2.33 1.75
N ARG A 123 -22.57 -2.94 2.64
CA ARG A 123 -21.11 -2.74 2.71
C ARG A 123 -20.42 -3.47 1.57
N LEU A 124 -20.85 -4.70 1.30
CA LEU A 124 -20.35 -5.47 0.18
C LEU A 124 -20.69 -4.79 -1.15
N SER A 125 -21.93 -4.29 -1.34
CA SER A 125 -22.31 -3.56 -2.55
C SER A 125 -21.47 -2.28 -2.76
N GLY A 126 -21.13 -1.56 -1.69
CA GLY A 126 -20.23 -0.43 -1.76
C GLY A 126 -18.81 -0.81 -2.22
N LEU A 127 -18.26 -1.92 -1.72
CA LEU A 127 -16.95 -2.43 -2.15
C LEU A 127 -16.97 -2.92 -3.60
N LEU A 128 -18.04 -3.63 -4.00
CA LEU A 128 -18.20 -4.11 -5.39
C LEU A 128 -18.37 -2.94 -6.37
N LEU A 129 -19.12 -1.90 -5.99
CA LEU A 129 -19.24 -0.68 -6.78
C LEU A 129 -17.89 0.02 -6.95
N ALA A 130 -17.11 0.13 -5.87
CA ALA A 130 -15.77 0.72 -5.92
C ALA A 130 -14.81 -0.12 -6.79
N LEU A 131 -14.88 -1.46 -6.70
CA LEU A 131 -14.07 -2.36 -7.53
C LEU A 131 -14.46 -2.25 -9.02
N ALA A 132 -15.75 -2.21 -9.33
CA ALA A 132 -16.24 -2.01 -10.70
C ALA A 132 -15.78 -0.65 -11.25
N GLY A 133 -15.87 0.40 -10.44
CA GLY A 133 -15.33 1.71 -10.78
C GLY A 133 -13.82 1.71 -11.03
N LEU A 134 -13.05 0.96 -10.25
CA LEU A 134 -11.62 0.78 -10.45
C LEU A 134 -11.32 0.08 -11.79
N VAL A 135 -12.02 -1.02 -12.10
CA VAL A 135 -11.88 -1.72 -13.38
C VAL A 135 -12.16 -0.76 -14.55
N LEU A 136 -13.21 0.03 -14.42
CA LEU A 136 -13.59 1.01 -15.46
C LEU A 136 -12.56 2.13 -15.63
N LEU A 137 -11.98 2.61 -14.51
CA LEU A 137 -10.91 3.61 -14.50
C LEU A 137 -9.67 3.15 -15.26
N VAL A 138 -9.25 1.90 -15.03
CA VAL A 138 -8.02 1.33 -15.59
C VAL A 138 -8.25 0.47 -16.83
N TRP A 139 -9.46 0.47 -17.40
CA TRP A 139 -9.89 -0.41 -18.49
C TRP A 139 -8.92 -0.44 -19.68
N ARG A 140 -8.44 0.73 -20.11
CA ARG A 140 -7.49 0.82 -21.22
C ARG A 140 -6.15 0.14 -20.90
N SER A 141 -5.67 0.28 -19.66
CA SER A 141 -4.44 -0.37 -19.20
C SER A 141 -4.61 -1.90 -19.13
N LEU A 142 -5.79 -2.36 -18.71
CA LEU A 142 -6.11 -3.79 -18.68
C LEU A 142 -6.16 -4.38 -20.09
N ALA A 143 -6.84 -3.70 -21.01
CA ALA A 143 -7.01 -4.17 -22.39
C ALA A 143 -5.67 -4.19 -23.18
N ALA A 144 -4.73 -3.31 -22.85
CA ALA A 144 -3.43 -3.22 -23.49
C ALA A 144 -2.36 -4.14 -22.88
N SER A 145 -2.63 -4.77 -21.73
CA SER A 145 -1.64 -5.58 -21.03
C SER A 145 -1.59 -7.00 -21.57
N PRO A 146 -0.44 -7.47 -22.09
CA PRO A 146 -0.26 -8.90 -22.30
C PRO A 146 -0.37 -9.63 -20.96
N MET A 147 -1.10 -10.74 -20.91
CA MET A 147 -1.30 -11.52 -19.69
C MET A 147 -0.01 -12.28 -19.33
N ALA A 148 0.85 -11.66 -18.53
CA ALA A 148 2.04 -12.29 -17.97
C ALA A 148 1.65 -13.15 -16.75
N THR A 149 1.43 -14.45 -16.96
CA THR A 149 0.98 -15.38 -15.90
C THR A 149 1.83 -15.29 -14.62
N VAL A 150 3.16 -15.26 -14.77
CA VAL A 150 4.09 -15.17 -13.64
C VAL A 150 3.87 -13.86 -12.87
N GLY A 151 3.72 -12.74 -13.55
CA GLY A 151 3.46 -11.44 -12.92
C GLY A 151 2.12 -11.42 -12.17
N ILE A 152 1.07 -12.06 -12.71
CA ILE A 152 -0.23 -12.18 -12.06
C ILE A 152 -0.13 -13.03 -10.78
N LEU A 153 0.62 -14.14 -10.79
CA LEU A 153 0.84 -14.94 -9.59
C LEU A 153 1.54 -14.15 -8.50
N PHE A 154 2.55 -13.35 -8.84
CA PHE A 154 3.18 -12.42 -7.90
C PHE A 154 2.20 -11.36 -7.38
N ALA A 155 1.34 -10.79 -8.23
CA ALA A 155 0.35 -9.81 -7.80
C ALA A 155 -0.69 -10.41 -6.84
N LEU A 156 -1.14 -11.65 -7.07
CA LEU A 156 -2.02 -12.37 -6.16
C LEU A 156 -1.34 -12.70 -4.83
N ALA A 157 -0.07 -13.11 -4.86
CA ALA A 157 0.72 -13.31 -3.65
C ALA A 157 0.87 -11.99 -2.87
N ALA A 158 1.14 -10.86 -3.54
CA ALA A 158 1.19 -9.55 -2.93
C ALA A 158 -0.14 -9.18 -2.25
N LEU A 159 -1.28 -9.42 -2.92
CA LEU A 159 -2.63 -9.21 -2.37
C LEU A 159 -2.84 -9.99 -1.07
N LEU A 160 -2.50 -11.27 -1.04
CA LEU A 160 -2.66 -12.13 0.14
C LEU A 160 -1.75 -11.66 1.28
N LEU A 161 -0.46 -11.43 0.99
CA LEU A 161 0.53 -10.98 1.99
C LEU A 161 0.14 -9.62 2.58
N MET A 162 -0.30 -8.67 1.76
CA MET A 162 -0.79 -7.37 2.23
C MET A 162 -2.05 -7.52 3.09
N THR A 163 -3.01 -8.33 2.66
CA THR A 163 -4.28 -8.53 3.38
C THR A 163 -4.04 -9.16 4.75
N PHE A 164 -3.36 -10.30 4.81
CA PHE A 164 -3.12 -11.01 6.06
C PHE A 164 -2.12 -10.27 6.95
N GLY A 165 -1.10 -9.64 6.36
CA GLY A 165 -0.17 -8.78 7.08
C GLY A 165 -0.86 -7.58 7.74
N ALA A 166 -1.79 -6.91 7.06
CA ALA A 166 -2.57 -5.81 7.62
C ALA A 166 -3.51 -6.28 8.75
N LEU A 167 -4.14 -7.45 8.59
CA LEU A 167 -4.96 -8.06 9.63
C LEU A 167 -4.14 -8.39 10.88
N TRP A 168 -2.93 -8.88 10.69
CA TRP A 168 -2.03 -9.21 11.79
C TRP A 168 -1.47 -7.94 12.45
N GLN A 169 -1.09 -6.95 11.67
CA GLN A 169 -0.66 -5.64 12.17
C GLN A 169 -1.76 -4.95 13.00
N LYS A 170 -3.02 -5.07 12.59
CA LYS A 170 -4.18 -4.55 13.34
C LYS A 170 -4.28 -5.10 14.76
N ARG A 171 -3.81 -6.33 15.00
CA ARG A 171 -3.79 -6.97 16.33
C ARG A 171 -2.66 -6.45 17.22
N SER A 172 -1.65 -5.82 16.65
CA SER A 172 -0.54 -5.23 17.41
C SER A 172 -1.04 -4.02 18.22
N ARG A 173 -0.76 -4.02 19.53
CA ARG A 173 -1.07 -2.90 20.43
C ARG A 173 0.12 -1.96 20.62
N GLN A 174 1.26 -2.25 19.98
CA GLN A 174 2.47 -1.44 20.10
C GLN A 174 2.42 -0.21 19.21
N ALA A 175 3.15 0.82 19.62
CA ALA A 175 3.27 2.02 18.78
C ALA A 175 3.94 1.66 17.44
N PRO A 176 3.48 2.22 16.31
CA PRO A 176 4.06 1.95 15.00
C PRO A 176 5.57 2.12 14.94
N ALA A 177 6.09 3.15 15.61
CA ALA A 177 7.51 3.46 15.66
C ALA A 177 8.37 2.40 16.38
N ASP A 178 7.77 1.59 17.26
CA ASP A 178 8.49 0.57 18.02
C ASP A 178 8.57 -0.77 17.25
N VAL A 179 7.69 -0.99 16.28
CA VAL A 179 7.63 -2.24 15.48
C VAL A 179 8.31 -2.12 14.12
N LEU A 180 8.27 -0.94 13.49
CA LEU A 180 8.78 -0.71 12.14
C LEU A 180 10.28 -1.02 11.97
N PRO A 181 11.19 -0.69 12.90
CA PRO A 181 12.62 -1.00 12.73
C PRO A 181 12.87 -2.49 12.55
N LEU A 182 12.27 -3.34 13.39
CA LEU A 182 12.40 -4.79 13.24
C LEU A 182 11.75 -5.30 11.95
N GLN A 183 10.59 -4.77 11.58
CA GLN A 183 9.89 -5.16 10.36
C GLN A 183 10.71 -4.82 9.11
N TYR A 184 11.34 -3.64 9.05
CA TYR A 184 12.26 -3.30 7.95
C TYR A 184 13.55 -4.09 7.98
N ALA A 185 14.10 -4.40 9.15
CA ALA A 185 15.31 -5.21 9.26
C ALA A 185 15.10 -6.62 8.70
N VAL A 186 13.99 -7.28 9.07
CA VAL A 186 13.67 -8.62 8.53
C VAL A 186 13.32 -8.58 7.05
N SER A 187 12.67 -7.49 6.59
CA SER A 187 12.35 -7.30 5.18
C SER A 187 13.59 -7.06 4.33
N LEU A 188 14.55 -6.29 4.83
CA LEU A 188 15.86 -6.12 4.22
C LEU A 188 16.62 -7.46 4.17
N GLY A 189 16.63 -8.21 5.26
CA GLY A 189 17.21 -9.55 5.31
C GLY A 189 16.62 -10.49 4.25
N LEU A 190 15.29 -10.49 4.08
CA LEU A 190 14.61 -11.23 3.02
C LEU A 190 15.11 -10.84 1.64
N CYS A 191 15.20 -9.53 1.34
CA CYS A 191 15.67 -9.04 0.04
C CYS A 191 17.13 -9.41 -0.22
N LEU A 192 17.98 -9.33 0.80
CA LEU A 192 19.39 -9.72 0.69
C LEU A 192 19.56 -11.23 0.45
N LEU A 193 18.69 -12.07 1.03
CA LEU A 193 18.69 -13.52 0.79
C LEU A 193 18.23 -13.87 -0.63
N ILE A 194 17.29 -13.12 -1.20
CA ILE A 194 16.75 -13.36 -2.55
C ILE A 194 17.65 -12.74 -3.62
N ALA A 195 18.33 -11.65 -3.35
CA ALA A 195 19.13 -10.88 -4.31
C ALA A 195 20.15 -11.70 -5.12
N PRO A 196 20.90 -12.67 -4.54
CA PRO A 196 21.85 -13.49 -5.29
C PRO A 196 21.20 -14.34 -6.39
N VAL A 197 19.94 -14.75 -6.20
CA VAL A 197 19.21 -15.62 -7.13
C VAL A 197 18.46 -14.81 -8.19
N SER A 198 17.81 -13.69 -7.80
CA SER A 198 16.97 -12.87 -8.68
C SER A 198 17.75 -11.78 -9.45
N GLY A 199 19.04 -11.62 -9.14
CA GLY A 199 19.90 -10.61 -9.72
C GLY A 199 19.85 -9.26 -9.01
N PHE A 200 21.04 -8.63 -8.91
CA PHE A 200 21.23 -7.35 -8.24
C PHE A 200 21.92 -6.37 -9.21
N ARG A 201 21.11 -5.69 -10.03
CA ARG A 201 21.61 -4.75 -11.06
C ARG A 201 20.99 -3.39 -10.83
N PHE A 202 21.78 -2.35 -11.00
CA PHE A 202 21.32 -0.95 -10.93
C PHE A 202 22.27 -0.02 -11.66
N THR A 203 21.74 1.11 -12.11
CA THR A 203 22.52 2.20 -12.70
C THR A 203 22.36 3.43 -11.81
N VAL A 204 23.50 3.98 -11.35
CA VAL A 204 23.47 5.18 -10.47
C VAL A 204 23.20 6.43 -11.30
N ASN A 205 21.98 6.90 -11.26
CA ASN A 205 21.51 8.11 -11.92
C ASN A 205 20.28 8.70 -11.17
N ALA A 206 19.76 9.82 -11.62
CA ALA A 206 18.57 10.45 -11.03
C ALA A 206 17.35 9.51 -11.04
N GLY A 207 17.23 8.63 -12.06
CA GLY A 207 16.14 7.66 -12.18
C GLY A 207 16.19 6.54 -11.15
N LEU A 208 17.33 6.31 -10.49
CA LEU A 208 17.44 5.44 -9.32
C LEU A 208 17.31 6.24 -8.02
N ILE A 209 18.08 7.33 -7.89
CA ILE A 209 18.24 8.07 -6.63
C ILE A 209 16.91 8.66 -6.17
N ILE A 210 16.18 9.34 -7.07
CA ILE A 210 14.91 10.00 -6.72
C ILE A 210 13.86 8.96 -6.28
N PRO A 211 13.56 7.88 -7.03
CA PRO A 211 12.65 6.84 -6.56
C PRO A 211 13.08 6.18 -5.25
N VAL A 212 14.35 5.88 -5.08
CA VAL A 212 14.86 5.26 -3.84
C VAL A 212 14.64 6.16 -2.63
N LEU A 213 14.96 7.45 -2.74
CA LEU A 213 14.72 8.42 -1.66
C LEU A 213 13.23 8.60 -1.38
N PHE A 214 12.41 8.75 -2.43
CA PHE A 214 10.97 8.89 -2.28
C PHE A 214 10.34 7.65 -1.63
N LEU A 215 10.62 6.47 -2.15
CA LEU A 215 10.09 5.21 -1.64
C LEU A 215 10.63 4.89 -0.25
N GLY A 216 11.90 5.19 0.02
CA GLY A 216 12.54 4.94 1.30
C GLY A 216 12.06 5.87 2.41
N LEU A 217 11.99 7.18 2.15
CA LEU A 217 11.61 8.17 3.17
C LEU A 217 10.11 8.37 3.24
N LEU A 218 9.47 8.72 2.13
CA LEU A 218 8.07 9.12 2.16
C LEU A 218 7.12 7.93 2.23
N ILE A 219 7.39 6.87 1.47
CA ILE A 219 6.49 5.70 1.49
C ILE A 219 6.84 4.78 2.67
N SER A 220 8.10 4.41 2.85
CA SER A 220 8.47 3.44 3.87
C SER A 220 8.47 4.01 5.29
N VAL A 221 8.64 5.33 5.48
CA VAL A 221 8.57 5.91 6.82
C VAL A 221 7.24 6.64 7.01
N VAL A 222 6.98 7.69 6.25
CA VAL A 222 5.81 8.56 6.50
C VAL A 222 4.51 7.83 6.22
N ALA A 223 4.32 7.31 4.99
CA ALA A 223 3.06 6.65 4.62
C ALA A 223 2.82 5.37 5.42
N GLN A 224 3.88 4.62 5.77
CA GLN A 224 3.76 3.41 6.57
C GLN A 224 3.36 3.72 8.03
N LEU A 225 3.91 4.78 8.63
CA LEU A 225 3.47 5.26 9.95
C LEU A 225 2.01 5.71 9.94
N LEU A 226 1.58 6.40 8.87
CA LEU A 226 0.19 6.81 8.70
C LEU A 226 -0.73 5.59 8.54
N LEU A 227 -0.34 4.60 7.71
CA LEU A 227 -1.09 3.36 7.56
C LEU A 227 -1.30 2.67 8.91
N TYR A 228 -0.24 2.52 9.71
CA TYR A 228 -0.32 1.85 11.00
C TYR A 228 -1.17 2.62 12.01
N ARG A 229 -1.12 3.95 11.98
CA ARG A 229 -2.04 4.80 12.75
C ARG A 229 -3.49 4.58 12.33
N LEU A 230 -3.77 4.57 11.04
CA LEU A 230 -5.11 4.32 10.50
C LEU A 230 -5.60 2.92 10.88
N LEU A 231 -4.75 1.89 10.76
CA LEU A 231 -5.07 0.52 11.15
C LEU A 231 -5.36 0.40 12.65
N SER A 232 -4.59 1.07 13.51
CA SER A 232 -4.80 1.01 14.97
C SER A 232 -6.06 1.75 15.41
N ALA A 233 -6.37 2.90 14.82
CA ALA A 233 -7.47 3.76 15.21
C ALA A 233 -8.80 3.42 14.53
N GLY A 234 -8.77 2.86 13.30
CA GLY A 234 -9.94 2.68 12.44
C GLY A 234 -10.46 1.25 12.32
N ASN A 235 -11.62 1.10 11.68
CA ASN A 235 -12.09 -0.19 11.20
C ASN A 235 -11.23 -0.61 9.98
N ILE A 236 -10.69 -1.82 10.01
CA ILE A 236 -9.72 -2.28 9.00
C ILE A 236 -10.31 -2.30 7.58
N VAL A 237 -11.60 -2.62 7.42
CA VAL A 237 -12.25 -2.60 6.10
C VAL A 237 -12.34 -1.17 5.56
N ASN A 238 -12.61 -0.19 6.44
CA ASN A 238 -12.61 1.21 6.03
C ASN A 238 -11.20 1.67 5.60
N VAL A 239 -10.17 1.30 6.38
CA VAL A 239 -8.78 1.65 6.05
C VAL A 239 -8.36 1.03 4.73
N THR A 240 -8.63 -0.26 4.52
CA THR A 240 -8.29 -0.92 3.24
C THR A 240 -9.11 -0.38 2.07
N SER A 241 -10.34 0.11 2.30
CA SER A 241 -11.14 0.76 1.25
C SER A 241 -10.51 2.06 0.73
N LEU A 242 -9.64 2.73 1.52
CA LEU A 242 -8.92 3.92 1.06
C LEU A 242 -7.99 3.63 -0.12
N PHE A 243 -7.54 2.39 -0.27
CA PHE A 243 -6.71 2.00 -1.42
C PHE A 243 -7.44 2.14 -2.76
N TYR A 244 -8.77 2.17 -2.79
CA TYR A 244 -9.51 2.50 -4.01
C TYR A 244 -9.32 3.96 -4.45
N LEU A 245 -8.97 4.88 -3.54
CA LEU A 245 -8.67 6.27 -3.89
C LEU A 245 -7.29 6.42 -4.54
N VAL A 246 -6.38 5.47 -4.33
CA VAL A 246 -5.02 5.50 -4.87
C VAL A 246 -5.02 5.65 -6.40
N PRO A 247 -5.71 4.78 -7.19
CA PRO A 247 -5.77 4.94 -8.64
C PRO A 247 -6.48 6.22 -9.09
N VAL A 248 -7.45 6.71 -8.31
CA VAL A 248 -8.13 8.00 -8.60
C VAL A 248 -7.11 9.14 -8.52
N ILE A 249 -6.32 9.19 -7.46
CA ILE A 249 -5.25 10.19 -7.30
C ILE A 249 -4.20 10.05 -8.40
N THR A 250 -3.78 8.82 -8.72
CA THR A 250 -2.82 8.58 -9.80
C THR A 250 -3.35 9.12 -11.14
N ALA A 251 -4.61 8.84 -11.48
CA ALA A 251 -5.25 9.32 -12.71
C ALA A 251 -5.40 10.86 -12.74
N LEU A 252 -5.72 11.48 -11.61
CA LEU A 252 -5.78 12.94 -11.49
C LEU A 252 -4.41 13.59 -11.66
N LEU A 253 -3.36 13.01 -11.04
CA LEU A 253 -1.99 13.50 -11.19
C LEU A 253 -1.50 13.34 -12.63
N ASP A 254 -1.82 12.25 -13.30
CA ASP A 254 -1.51 12.01 -14.71
C ASP A 254 -2.17 13.08 -15.62
N TYR A 255 -3.43 13.41 -15.37
CA TYR A 255 -4.14 14.48 -16.08
C TYR A 255 -3.52 15.86 -15.82
N LEU A 256 -3.24 16.20 -14.54
CA LEU A 256 -2.80 17.55 -14.16
C LEU A 256 -1.32 17.81 -14.49
N LEU A 257 -0.45 16.79 -14.34
CA LEU A 257 1.01 16.93 -14.48
C LEU A 257 1.51 16.54 -15.87
N LEU A 258 0.90 15.53 -16.49
CA LEU A 258 1.33 14.99 -17.77
C LEU A 258 0.39 15.41 -18.93
N GLY A 259 -0.73 16.08 -18.64
CA GLY A 259 -1.69 16.57 -19.63
C GLY A 259 -2.47 15.46 -20.35
N ASN A 260 -2.43 14.22 -19.85
CA ASN A 260 -3.13 13.09 -20.44
C ASN A 260 -4.65 13.25 -20.27
N ARG A 261 -5.42 13.09 -21.35
CA ARG A 261 -6.88 13.23 -21.30
C ARG A 261 -7.50 12.08 -20.50
N LEU A 262 -8.40 12.42 -19.57
CA LEU A 262 -9.23 11.45 -18.87
C LEU A 262 -10.40 11.02 -19.77
N PRO A 263 -10.49 9.74 -20.18
CA PRO A 263 -11.64 9.24 -20.92
C PRO A 263 -12.92 9.31 -20.07
N ALA A 264 -14.08 9.42 -20.70
CA ALA A 264 -15.38 9.43 -19.99
C ALA A 264 -15.57 8.21 -19.10
N ALA A 265 -15.12 7.02 -19.53
CA ALA A 265 -15.14 5.80 -18.73
C ALA A 265 -14.32 5.95 -17.42
N ALA A 266 -13.16 6.59 -17.48
CA ALA A 266 -12.35 6.85 -16.27
C ALA A 266 -13.06 7.81 -15.31
N MET A 267 -13.72 8.85 -15.81
CA MET A 267 -14.50 9.77 -14.96
C MET A 267 -15.67 9.07 -14.27
N ILE A 268 -16.42 8.24 -15.01
CA ILE A 268 -17.50 7.41 -14.45
C ILE A 268 -16.92 6.45 -13.38
N GLY A 269 -15.79 5.82 -13.69
CA GLY A 269 -15.08 4.93 -12.75
C GLY A 269 -14.70 5.65 -11.45
N MET A 270 -14.16 6.86 -11.53
CA MET A 270 -13.82 7.67 -10.34
C MET A 270 -15.07 8.00 -9.51
N MET A 271 -16.18 8.38 -10.13
CA MET A 271 -17.44 8.63 -9.42
C MET A 271 -17.97 7.37 -8.73
N ALA A 272 -17.91 6.21 -9.40
CA ALA A 272 -18.31 4.93 -8.83
C ALA A 272 -17.42 4.53 -7.62
N ILE A 273 -16.11 4.76 -7.69
CA ILE A 273 -15.17 4.54 -6.56
C ILE A 273 -15.58 5.39 -5.37
N VAL A 274 -15.75 6.70 -5.56
CA VAL A 274 -16.13 7.62 -4.48
C VAL A 274 -17.49 7.25 -3.89
N GLY A 275 -18.49 6.96 -4.72
CA GLY A 275 -19.81 6.50 -4.29
C GLY A 275 -19.74 5.20 -3.48
N GLY A 276 -18.97 4.22 -3.94
CA GLY A 276 -18.75 2.96 -3.24
C GLY A 276 -18.11 3.14 -1.85
N ILE A 277 -17.08 3.97 -1.76
CA ILE A 277 -16.40 4.30 -0.49
C ILE A 277 -17.37 4.98 0.47
N VAL A 278 -18.16 5.95 0.01
CA VAL A 278 -19.19 6.62 0.83
C VAL A 278 -20.18 5.61 1.40
N LEU A 279 -20.62 4.62 0.61
CA LEU A 279 -21.51 3.55 1.09
C LEU A 279 -20.85 2.70 2.19
N VAL A 280 -19.59 2.34 2.02
CA VAL A 280 -18.82 1.58 3.03
C VAL A 280 -18.73 2.35 4.35
N PHE A 281 -18.38 3.64 4.31
CA PHE A 281 -18.18 4.45 5.52
C PHE A 281 -19.50 4.77 6.23
N ARG A 282 -20.59 5.05 5.50
CA ARG A 282 -21.91 5.31 6.10
C ARG A 282 -22.43 4.11 6.85
N THR A 283 -22.20 2.90 6.36
CA THR A 283 -22.65 1.68 7.01
C THR A 283 -21.89 1.39 8.32
N ALA A 284 -20.64 1.86 8.43
CA ALA A 284 -19.86 1.72 9.65
C ALA A 284 -20.33 2.63 10.79
N LYS A 285 -20.89 3.82 10.49
CA LYS A 285 -21.41 4.78 11.48
C LYS A 285 -22.68 4.29 12.18
N VAL A 286 -23.53 3.54 11.50
CA VAL A 286 -24.80 3.01 12.05
C VAL A 286 -24.57 1.98 13.18
N ARG A 287 -23.37 1.41 13.30
CA ARG A 287 -23.01 0.42 14.35
C ARG A 287 -22.36 1.04 15.59
N ALA A 288 -21.96 2.29 15.53
CA ALA A 288 -21.26 2.98 16.64
C ALA A 288 -22.20 3.88 17.46
N GLY A 289 -23.45 4.01 17.12
CA GLY A 289 -24.54 4.66 17.83
C GLY A 289 -25.60 3.64 18.21
#